data_9edd2ae536c44163388b09f8d9cd5426
#
_entry.id   9edd2ae536c44163388b09f8d9cd5426
#
_cell.length_a   1.000
_cell.length_b   1.000
_cell.length_c   1.000
_cell.angle_alpha   90.00
_cell.angle_beta   90.00
_cell.angle_gamma   90.00
#
_symmetry.space_group_name_H-M   'P 1'
#
loop_
_entity.id
_entity.type
_entity.pdbx_description
1 polymer ?
#
loop_
_entity_poly.entity_id
_entity_poly.type
_entity_poly.pdbx_seq_one_letter_code
_entity_poly.pdbx_strand_id
1 'polypeptide(L)'
;MEQTVKINNINLHYRLSGSGPAMILMHGWGCNCTTLASLERVCALSHTVYNLDLPGFGQSQEPPADWGVEEYTQMLEQFVKQLQLESPALLGHSYGGRIAILYASRNEVSRLILVDAAGVPPRHSLKYYYKVYSYKLMRHLAALVLGKQKANELIERRRAQSGSADYRNSSPVMRQIMVRSIRRDLRPEMPLIKAPTLLIWGENDTATPMRDARIMQRLIPGAQLTSFPGAGHYSFLDNPYATEAAIKRFLNNSATK
;
A
#
# COMPACT_ATOMS: atom_id res chain seq x y z
N MET A 1 -16.50 -15.57 2.65
CA MET A 1 -16.35 -16.57 1.55
C MET A 1 -15.09 -16.23 0.76
N GLU A 2 -14.33 -17.23 0.36
CA GLU A 2 -13.15 -17.07 -0.53
C GLU A 2 -13.63 -17.06 -1.99
N GLN A 3 -13.09 -16.16 -2.79
CA GLN A 3 -13.48 -15.95 -4.20
C GLN A 3 -12.25 -15.71 -5.05
N THR A 4 -12.35 -16.05 -6.33
CA THR A 4 -11.32 -15.71 -7.32
C THR A 4 -11.98 -15.14 -8.57
N VAL A 5 -11.42 -14.05 -9.07
CA VAL A 5 -11.89 -13.41 -10.30
C VAL A 5 -10.70 -13.18 -11.24
N LYS A 6 -10.92 -13.31 -12.54
CA LYS A 6 -9.89 -13.04 -13.53
C LYS A 6 -9.98 -11.59 -13.99
N ILE A 7 -8.94 -10.81 -13.70
CA ILE A 7 -8.82 -9.40 -14.10
C ILE A 7 -7.56 -9.27 -14.99
N ASN A 8 -7.71 -8.84 -16.22
CA ASN A 8 -6.59 -8.63 -17.17
C ASN A 8 -5.61 -9.83 -17.23
N ASN A 9 -6.14 -11.05 -17.32
CA ASN A 9 -5.40 -12.32 -17.31
C ASN A 9 -4.69 -12.68 -15.99
N ILE A 10 -4.94 -11.96 -14.91
CA ILE A 10 -4.45 -12.28 -13.56
C ILE A 10 -5.61 -12.85 -12.75
N ASN A 11 -5.40 -14.00 -12.12
CA ASN A 11 -6.31 -14.55 -11.14
C ASN A 11 -6.12 -13.79 -9.83
N LEU A 12 -7.12 -12.98 -9.48
CA LEU A 12 -7.15 -12.18 -8.25
C LEU A 12 -8.03 -12.88 -7.23
N HIS A 13 -7.44 -13.24 -6.11
CA HIS A 13 -8.13 -13.82 -4.97
C HIS A 13 -8.62 -12.71 -4.02
N TYR A 14 -9.78 -12.91 -3.41
CA TYR A 14 -10.32 -12.04 -2.37
C TYR A 14 -11.27 -12.76 -1.43
N ARG A 15 -11.42 -12.22 -0.24
CA ARG A 15 -12.42 -12.64 0.74
C ARG A 15 -13.62 -11.71 0.68
N LEU A 16 -14.80 -12.30 0.64
CA LEU A 16 -16.08 -11.58 0.65
C LEU A 16 -16.78 -11.78 1.99
N SER A 17 -17.16 -10.67 2.65
CA SER A 17 -17.86 -10.72 3.95
C SER A 17 -18.77 -9.50 4.14
N GLY A 18 -19.74 -9.61 5.07
CA GLY A 18 -20.67 -8.54 5.41
C GLY A 18 -21.77 -8.33 4.38
N SER A 19 -22.50 -7.23 4.53
CA SER A 19 -23.58 -6.79 3.63
C SER A 19 -23.73 -5.26 3.69
N GLY A 20 -24.16 -4.65 2.59
CA GLY A 20 -24.30 -3.20 2.46
C GLY A 20 -23.50 -2.62 1.28
N PRO A 21 -23.21 -1.32 1.27
CA PRO A 21 -22.37 -0.69 0.24
C PRO A 21 -21.00 -1.37 0.11
N ALA A 22 -20.42 -1.32 -1.09
CA ALA A 22 -19.13 -1.97 -1.35
C ALA A 22 -17.99 -1.27 -0.61
N MET A 23 -17.08 -2.09 -0.06
CA MET A 23 -15.81 -1.61 0.52
C MET A 23 -14.67 -2.54 0.12
N ILE A 24 -13.57 -1.98 -0.36
CA ILE A 24 -12.41 -2.74 -0.80
C ILE A 24 -11.24 -2.52 0.18
N LEU A 25 -10.67 -3.61 0.68
CA LEU A 25 -9.50 -3.60 1.56
C LEU A 25 -8.26 -4.07 0.79
N MET A 26 -7.16 -3.34 0.97
CA MET A 26 -5.87 -3.59 0.32
C MET A 26 -4.76 -3.59 1.35
N HIS A 27 -4.06 -4.72 1.47
CA HIS A 27 -2.98 -4.94 2.44
C HIS A 27 -1.65 -4.31 2.05
N GLY A 28 -0.68 -4.34 2.96
CA GLY A 28 0.70 -3.89 2.75
C GLY A 28 1.54 -4.89 1.95
N TRP A 29 2.74 -4.46 1.55
CA TRP A 29 3.70 -5.31 0.86
C TRP A 29 4.12 -6.50 1.74
N GLY A 30 4.21 -7.69 1.15
CA GLY A 30 4.56 -8.92 1.87
C GLY A 30 3.44 -9.50 2.73
N CYS A 31 2.27 -8.87 2.76
CA CYS A 31 1.08 -9.30 3.49
C CYS A 31 0.09 -10.01 2.54
N ASN A 32 -1.08 -10.33 3.09
CA ASN A 32 -2.22 -10.87 2.37
C ASN A 32 -3.53 -10.45 3.06
N CYS A 33 -4.68 -10.88 2.55
CA CYS A 33 -5.99 -10.53 3.09
C CYS A 33 -6.16 -10.91 4.58
N THR A 34 -5.50 -11.98 5.07
CA THR A 34 -5.61 -12.37 6.48
C THR A 34 -4.99 -11.36 7.43
N THR A 35 -4.00 -10.59 6.98
CA THR A 35 -3.39 -9.50 7.77
C THR A 35 -4.42 -8.44 8.16
N LEU A 36 -5.41 -8.19 7.29
CA LEU A 36 -6.47 -7.20 7.53
C LEU A 36 -7.73 -7.80 8.17
N ALA A 37 -7.69 -9.04 8.67
CA ALA A 37 -8.88 -9.74 9.18
C ALA A 37 -9.61 -8.99 10.32
N SER A 38 -8.88 -8.25 11.18
CA SER A 38 -9.50 -7.41 12.21
C SER A 38 -10.26 -6.23 11.61
N LEU A 39 -9.67 -5.57 10.60
CA LEU A 39 -10.29 -4.45 9.88
C LEU A 39 -11.47 -4.92 9.02
N GLU A 40 -11.32 -6.06 8.33
CA GLU A 40 -12.41 -6.71 7.59
C GLU A 40 -13.64 -6.91 8.47
N ARG A 41 -13.45 -7.49 9.66
CA ARG A 41 -14.53 -7.77 10.63
C ARG A 41 -15.26 -6.50 11.05
N VAL A 42 -14.54 -5.40 11.26
CA VAL A 42 -15.14 -4.11 11.64
C VAL A 42 -15.95 -3.51 10.48
N CYS A 43 -15.37 -3.51 9.28
CA CYS A 43 -15.99 -2.95 8.09
C CYS A 43 -17.22 -3.78 7.66
N ALA A 44 -17.18 -5.10 7.82
CA ALA A 44 -18.27 -6.01 7.47
C ALA A 44 -19.54 -5.83 8.31
N LEU A 45 -19.49 -5.06 9.40
CA LEU A 45 -20.69 -4.72 10.18
C LEU A 45 -21.67 -3.80 9.41
N SER A 46 -21.17 -3.08 8.40
CA SER A 46 -21.99 -2.10 7.66
C SER A 46 -21.75 -2.10 6.13
N HIS A 47 -20.79 -2.89 5.65
CA HIS A 47 -20.40 -2.93 4.24
C HIS A 47 -20.26 -4.37 3.73
N THR A 48 -20.47 -4.53 2.42
CA THR A 48 -19.98 -5.71 1.70
C THR A 48 -18.50 -5.52 1.43
N VAL A 49 -17.66 -6.28 2.14
CA VAL A 49 -16.20 -6.11 2.13
C VAL A 49 -15.56 -7.07 1.15
N TYR A 50 -14.77 -6.52 0.24
CA TYR A 50 -13.89 -7.20 -0.70
C TYR A 50 -12.45 -7.04 -0.19
N ASN A 51 -11.96 -8.01 0.56
CA ASN A 51 -10.60 -7.99 1.13
C ASN A 51 -9.65 -8.71 0.20
N LEU A 52 -8.87 -7.95 -0.59
CA LEU A 52 -8.07 -8.48 -1.69
C LEU A 52 -6.75 -9.09 -1.20
N ASP A 53 -6.35 -10.20 -1.82
CA ASP A 53 -4.92 -10.51 -1.97
C ASP A 53 -4.41 -9.74 -3.19
N LEU A 54 -3.54 -8.77 -3.00
CA LEU A 54 -2.97 -8.02 -4.11
C LEU A 54 -2.14 -8.94 -5.02
N PRO A 55 -2.09 -8.71 -6.34
CA PRO A 55 -1.28 -9.52 -7.27
C PRO A 55 0.16 -9.72 -6.79
N GLY A 56 0.60 -10.99 -6.79
CA GLY A 56 1.92 -11.40 -6.27
C GLY A 56 1.94 -11.71 -4.78
N PHE A 57 0.79 -11.67 -4.10
CA PHE A 57 0.66 -11.97 -2.66
C PHE A 57 -0.52 -12.91 -2.41
N GLY A 58 -0.45 -13.60 -1.25
CA GLY A 58 -1.51 -14.52 -0.84
C GLY A 58 -1.79 -15.59 -1.89
N GLN A 59 -3.04 -15.72 -2.29
CA GLN A 59 -3.48 -16.68 -3.31
C GLN A 59 -3.64 -16.03 -4.71
N SER A 60 -3.32 -14.75 -4.86
CA SER A 60 -3.36 -14.07 -6.14
C SER A 60 -2.13 -14.36 -6.99
N GLN A 61 -2.35 -14.45 -8.29
CA GLN A 61 -1.30 -14.69 -9.27
C GLN A 61 -0.27 -13.55 -9.28
N GLU A 62 1.01 -13.90 -9.51
CA GLU A 62 2.08 -12.90 -9.67
C GLU A 62 1.87 -12.09 -10.96
N PRO A 63 1.99 -10.74 -10.90
CA PRO A 63 1.80 -9.88 -12.05
C PRO A 63 3.06 -9.84 -12.94
N PRO A 64 2.99 -9.30 -14.17
CA PRO A 64 4.16 -9.01 -15.00
C PRO A 64 5.17 -8.08 -14.33
N ALA A 65 6.45 -8.21 -14.68
CA ALA A 65 7.58 -7.50 -14.04
C ALA A 65 7.58 -5.97 -14.25
N ASP A 66 6.85 -5.46 -15.21
CA ASP A 66 6.77 -4.04 -15.54
C ASP A 66 5.72 -3.28 -14.71
N TRP A 67 5.02 -3.96 -13.79
CA TRP A 67 4.04 -3.34 -12.92
C TRP A 67 4.67 -2.35 -11.94
N GLY A 68 3.85 -1.40 -11.49
CA GLY A 68 4.07 -0.46 -10.40
C GLY A 68 2.72 -0.05 -9.83
N VAL A 69 2.67 1.04 -9.08
CA VAL A 69 1.43 1.53 -8.45
C VAL A 69 0.35 1.81 -9.50
N GLU A 70 0.73 2.27 -10.68
CA GLU A 70 -0.18 2.59 -11.78
C GLU A 70 -0.93 1.34 -12.25
N GLU A 71 -0.23 0.27 -12.55
CA GLU A 71 -0.81 -0.97 -13.07
C GLU A 71 -1.66 -1.69 -12.00
N TYR A 72 -1.24 -1.64 -10.71
CA TYR A 72 -2.10 -2.10 -9.61
C TYR A 72 -3.39 -1.29 -9.49
N THR A 73 -3.33 0.01 -9.71
CA THR A 73 -4.53 0.87 -9.68
C THR A 73 -5.45 0.58 -10.86
N GLN A 74 -4.90 0.40 -12.06
CA GLN A 74 -5.67 -0.01 -13.24
C GLN A 74 -6.32 -1.39 -13.05
N MET A 75 -5.64 -2.33 -12.39
CA MET A 75 -6.22 -3.61 -12.00
C MET A 75 -7.41 -3.40 -11.04
N LEU A 76 -7.29 -2.52 -10.06
CA LEU A 76 -8.39 -2.19 -9.15
C LEU A 76 -9.56 -1.54 -9.88
N GLU A 77 -9.30 -0.66 -10.84
CA GLU A 77 -10.33 -0.05 -11.69
C GLU A 77 -11.10 -1.11 -12.50
N GLN A 78 -10.39 -2.07 -13.07
CA GLN A 78 -11.03 -3.18 -13.78
C GLN A 78 -11.82 -4.10 -12.84
N PHE A 79 -11.31 -4.35 -11.63
CA PHE A 79 -12.02 -5.09 -10.58
C PHE A 79 -13.34 -4.42 -10.23
N VAL A 80 -13.34 -3.13 -9.94
CA VAL A 80 -14.53 -2.34 -9.62
C VAL A 80 -15.52 -2.35 -10.78
N LYS A 81 -15.05 -2.15 -12.00
CA LYS A 81 -15.88 -2.18 -13.21
C LYS A 81 -16.51 -3.54 -13.47
N GLN A 82 -15.72 -4.62 -13.38
CA GLN A 82 -16.19 -5.98 -13.68
C GLN A 82 -17.22 -6.46 -12.66
N LEU A 83 -17.06 -6.09 -11.38
CA LEU A 83 -18.02 -6.42 -10.33
C LEU A 83 -19.14 -5.38 -10.18
N GLN A 84 -19.18 -4.37 -11.04
CA GLN A 84 -20.20 -3.30 -11.06
C GLN A 84 -20.34 -2.61 -9.68
N LEU A 85 -19.21 -2.35 -9.01
CA LEU A 85 -19.22 -1.68 -7.71
C LEU A 85 -19.36 -0.16 -7.90
N GLU A 86 -20.42 0.43 -7.34
CA GLU A 86 -20.66 1.86 -7.42
C GLU A 86 -19.98 2.61 -6.27
N SER A 87 -19.11 3.57 -6.60
CA SER A 87 -18.40 4.43 -5.64
C SER A 87 -17.94 3.70 -4.36
N PRO A 88 -17.13 2.61 -4.46
CA PRO A 88 -16.79 1.81 -3.29
C PRO A 88 -16.01 2.61 -2.25
N ALA A 89 -16.21 2.30 -0.96
CA ALA A 89 -15.28 2.75 0.07
C ALA A 89 -13.95 2.00 -0.09
N LEU A 90 -12.83 2.67 0.21
CA LEU A 90 -11.49 2.07 0.16
C LEU A 90 -10.81 2.11 1.52
N LEU A 91 -10.15 1.01 1.89
CA LEU A 91 -9.21 0.96 2.99
C LEU A 91 -7.87 0.43 2.46
N GLY A 92 -6.80 1.21 2.63
CA GLY A 92 -5.45 0.81 2.24
C GLY A 92 -4.46 0.88 3.39
N HIS A 93 -3.79 -0.26 3.68
CA HIS A 93 -2.67 -0.30 4.61
C HIS A 93 -1.35 -0.23 3.83
N SER A 94 -0.43 0.62 4.27
CA SER A 94 0.93 0.69 3.74
C SER A 94 0.97 0.77 2.19
N TYR A 95 1.40 -0.29 1.50
CA TYR A 95 1.40 -0.38 0.03
C TYR A 95 0.00 -0.25 -0.58
N GLY A 96 -1.01 -0.90 0.04
CA GLY A 96 -2.41 -0.75 -0.36
C GLY A 96 -2.89 0.70 -0.29
N GLY A 97 -2.33 1.50 0.61
CA GLY A 97 -2.58 2.94 0.69
C GLY A 97 -2.12 3.69 -0.55
N ARG A 98 -1.00 3.29 -1.21
CA ARG A 98 -0.58 3.89 -2.48
C ARG A 98 -1.61 3.69 -3.59
N ILE A 99 -2.14 2.48 -3.68
CA ILE A 99 -3.16 2.14 -4.67
C ILE A 99 -4.44 2.92 -4.38
N ALA A 100 -4.86 2.97 -3.11
CA ALA A 100 -6.04 3.70 -2.68
C ALA A 100 -5.96 5.21 -2.95
N ILE A 101 -4.81 5.85 -2.69
CA ILE A 101 -4.56 7.26 -2.99
C ILE A 101 -4.68 7.52 -4.48
N LEU A 102 -3.99 6.74 -5.32
CA LEU A 102 -3.99 6.95 -6.76
C LEU A 102 -5.38 6.69 -7.36
N TYR A 103 -6.07 5.65 -6.89
CA TYR A 103 -7.45 5.36 -7.31
C TYR A 103 -8.40 6.51 -6.95
N ALA A 104 -8.40 6.95 -5.68
CA ALA A 104 -9.30 7.98 -5.18
C ALA A 104 -9.03 9.38 -5.78
N SER A 105 -7.84 9.62 -6.34
CA SER A 105 -7.52 10.88 -7.00
C SER A 105 -8.21 11.05 -8.36
N ARG A 106 -8.69 9.97 -8.97
CA ARG A 106 -9.24 9.96 -10.33
C ARG A 106 -10.58 9.26 -10.50
N ASN A 107 -11.01 8.53 -9.46
CA ASN A 107 -12.28 7.81 -9.47
C ASN A 107 -13.15 8.25 -8.29
N GLU A 108 -14.45 8.08 -8.40
CA GLU A 108 -15.39 8.32 -7.31
C GLU A 108 -15.25 7.23 -6.24
N VAL A 109 -15.14 7.69 -5.00
CA VAL A 109 -14.99 6.86 -3.79
C VAL A 109 -15.90 7.44 -2.72
N SER A 110 -16.71 6.61 -2.09
CA SER A 110 -17.63 7.07 -1.05
C SER A 110 -16.88 7.49 0.24
N ARG A 111 -15.80 6.77 0.60
CA ARG A 111 -14.93 7.04 1.75
C ARG A 111 -13.55 6.46 1.51
N LEU A 112 -12.53 7.11 2.07
CA LEU A 112 -11.15 6.65 2.02
C LEU A 112 -10.60 6.48 3.43
N ILE A 113 -10.06 5.31 3.75
CA ILE A 113 -9.36 5.03 5.01
C ILE A 113 -7.92 4.63 4.68
N LEU A 114 -6.96 5.36 5.21
CA LEU A 114 -5.53 5.12 5.02
C LEU A 114 -4.90 4.76 6.37
N VAL A 115 -4.43 3.52 6.49
CA VAL A 115 -3.82 3.00 7.72
C VAL A 115 -2.33 2.82 7.51
N ASP A 116 -1.51 3.59 8.24
CA ASP A 116 -0.04 3.57 8.13
C ASP A 116 0.41 3.59 6.65
N ALA A 117 -0.26 4.43 5.84
CA ALA A 117 -0.21 4.34 4.39
C ALA A 117 1.10 4.88 3.80
N ALA A 118 1.62 4.23 2.78
CA ALA A 118 2.70 4.76 1.96
C ALA A 118 2.14 5.69 0.87
N GLY A 119 2.96 6.61 0.36
CA GLY A 119 2.55 7.57 -0.69
C GLY A 119 3.46 8.79 -0.77
N VAL A 120 4.10 9.11 0.35
CA VAL A 120 5.11 10.18 0.45
C VAL A 120 6.50 9.55 0.24
N PRO A 121 7.36 10.14 -0.58
CA PRO A 121 8.72 9.65 -0.75
C PRO A 121 9.52 9.71 0.55
N PRO A 122 10.35 8.68 0.83
CA PRO A 122 11.20 8.67 2.02
C PRO A 122 12.23 9.81 1.95
N ARG A 123 12.51 10.43 3.09
CA ARG A 123 13.64 11.34 3.20
C ARG A 123 14.92 10.52 3.36
N HIS A 124 15.83 10.71 2.44
CA HIS A 124 17.16 10.09 2.53
C HIS A 124 18.14 11.01 3.25
N SER A 125 18.90 10.48 4.21
CA SER A 125 19.96 11.20 4.89
C SER A 125 21.18 11.39 3.96
N LEU A 126 22.06 12.35 4.27
CA LEU A 126 23.35 12.50 3.57
C LEU A 126 24.16 11.20 3.61
N LYS A 127 24.11 10.47 4.72
CA LYS A 127 24.75 9.15 4.89
C LYS A 127 24.19 8.11 3.88
N TYR A 128 22.89 8.15 3.58
CA TYR A 128 22.29 7.30 2.55
C TYR A 128 22.86 7.64 1.16
N TYR A 129 22.91 8.92 0.79
CA TYR A 129 23.49 9.35 -0.48
C TYR A 129 24.94 8.96 -0.61
N TYR A 130 25.74 9.18 0.44
CA TYR A 130 27.15 8.73 0.49
C TYR A 130 27.25 7.21 0.24
N LYS A 131 26.42 6.40 0.92
CA LYS A 131 26.38 4.94 0.74
C LYS A 131 25.98 4.54 -0.69
N VAL A 132 25.00 5.24 -1.29
CA VAL A 132 24.55 4.97 -2.66
C VAL A 132 25.63 5.36 -3.68
N TYR A 133 26.25 6.52 -3.54
CA TYR A 133 27.28 6.99 -4.48
C TYR A 133 28.58 6.20 -4.34
N SER A 134 29.03 5.88 -3.14
CA SER A 134 30.20 5.01 -2.91
C SER A 134 29.97 3.61 -3.49
N TYR A 135 28.75 3.07 -3.35
CA TYR A 135 28.39 1.80 -3.98
C TYR A 135 28.39 1.87 -5.52
N LYS A 136 27.86 2.95 -6.11
CA LYS A 136 27.89 3.16 -7.57
C LYS A 136 29.34 3.27 -8.08
N LEU A 137 30.18 4.00 -7.38
CA LEU A 137 31.60 4.15 -7.72
C LEU A 137 32.32 2.80 -7.63
N MET A 138 32.15 2.07 -6.51
CA MET A 138 32.72 0.74 -6.34
C MET A 138 32.27 -0.23 -7.43
N ARG A 139 31.02 -0.17 -7.86
CA ARG A 139 30.48 -0.97 -8.96
C ARG A 139 31.18 -0.67 -10.29
N HIS A 140 31.42 0.62 -10.60
CA HIS A 140 32.16 1.03 -11.79
C HIS A 140 33.60 0.54 -11.77
N LEU A 141 34.28 0.69 -10.65
CA LEU A 141 35.66 0.23 -10.46
C LEU A 141 35.75 -1.31 -10.53
N ALA A 142 34.83 -2.03 -9.89
CA ALA A 142 34.77 -3.49 -9.97
C ALA A 142 34.56 -3.99 -11.40
N ALA A 143 33.71 -3.31 -12.19
CA ALA A 143 33.47 -3.67 -13.59
C ALA A 143 34.71 -3.46 -14.48
N LEU A 144 35.53 -2.44 -14.16
CA LEU A 144 36.81 -2.17 -14.85
C LEU A 144 37.88 -3.19 -14.51
N VAL A 145 37.97 -3.61 -13.23
CA VAL A 145 39.08 -4.49 -12.74
C VAL A 145 38.76 -5.98 -12.93
N LEU A 146 37.50 -6.40 -12.65
CA LEU A 146 37.10 -7.82 -12.64
C LEU A 146 36.36 -8.26 -13.92
N GLY A 147 36.05 -7.32 -14.81
CA GLY A 147 35.18 -7.53 -15.95
C GLY A 147 33.70 -7.51 -15.54
N LYS A 148 32.83 -7.18 -16.50
CA LYS A 148 31.39 -6.96 -16.27
C LYS A 148 30.67 -8.15 -15.62
N GLN A 149 31.05 -9.38 -15.97
CA GLN A 149 30.37 -10.60 -15.50
C GLN A 149 30.65 -10.89 -14.03
N LYS A 150 31.91 -10.92 -13.60
CA LYS A 150 32.30 -11.13 -12.19
C LYS A 150 31.86 -9.98 -11.29
N ALA A 151 31.91 -8.74 -11.79
CA ALA A 151 31.39 -7.60 -11.08
C ALA A 151 29.88 -7.72 -10.80
N ASN A 152 29.09 -8.17 -11.80
CA ASN A 152 27.66 -8.38 -11.63
C ASN A 152 27.34 -9.50 -10.62
N GLU A 153 28.07 -10.62 -10.64
CA GLU A 153 27.88 -11.69 -9.65
C GLU A 153 28.14 -11.22 -8.22
N LEU A 154 29.21 -10.45 -8.00
CA LEU A 154 29.53 -9.88 -6.69
C LEU A 154 28.46 -8.90 -6.21
N ILE A 155 27.92 -8.10 -7.14
CA ILE A 155 26.86 -7.14 -6.90
C ILE A 155 25.55 -7.85 -6.53
N GLU A 156 25.16 -8.89 -7.24
CA GLU A 156 23.95 -9.64 -6.96
C GLU A 156 24.02 -10.37 -5.60
N ARG A 157 25.19 -10.94 -5.25
CA ARG A 157 25.42 -11.49 -3.90
C ARG A 157 25.24 -10.45 -2.80
N ARG A 158 25.75 -9.23 -2.99
CA ARG A 158 25.58 -8.13 -2.03
C ARG A 158 24.15 -7.59 -1.99
N ARG A 159 23.47 -7.54 -3.13
CA ARG A 159 22.03 -7.18 -3.20
C ARG A 159 21.16 -8.19 -2.47
N ALA A 160 21.45 -9.47 -2.61
CA ALA A 160 20.73 -10.52 -1.92
C ALA A 160 20.85 -10.44 -0.39
N GLN A 161 21.94 -9.84 0.12
CA GLN A 161 22.17 -9.64 1.56
C GLN A 161 21.73 -8.26 2.07
N SER A 162 21.43 -7.32 1.15
CA SER A 162 21.02 -5.96 1.49
C SER A 162 19.53 -5.72 1.19
N GLY A 163 18.86 -4.92 2.01
CA GLY A 163 17.43 -4.59 1.85
C GLY A 163 16.58 -5.06 3.03
N SER A 164 15.29 -4.67 3.02
CA SER A 164 14.32 -5.14 4.01
C SER A 164 14.08 -6.65 3.87
N ALA A 165 13.53 -7.27 4.92
CA ALA A 165 13.13 -8.68 4.87
C ALA A 165 12.18 -8.96 3.69
N ASP A 166 11.23 -8.06 3.48
CA ASP A 166 10.26 -8.14 2.38
C ASP A 166 10.91 -8.14 1.01
N TYR A 167 11.94 -7.28 0.82
CA TYR A 167 12.70 -7.24 -0.43
C TYR A 167 13.47 -8.55 -0.66
N ARG A 168 14.09 -9.11 0.39
CA ARG A 168 14.87 -10.36 0.27
C ARG A 168 13.98 -11.58 -0.02
N ASN A 169 12.80 -11.62 0.58
CA ASN A 169 11.85 -12.75 0.45
C ASN A 169 11.00 -12.68 -0.82
N SER A 170 11.00 -11.55 -1.54
CA SER A 170 10.24 -11.38 -2.77
C SER A 170 10.91 -12.08 -3.95
N SER A 171 10.10 -12.50 -4.95
CA SER A 171 10.58 -12.97 -6.25
C SER A 171 11.36 -11.87 -6.99
N PRO A 172 12.16 -12.21 -8.01
CA PRO A 172 12.84 -11.20 -8.84
C PRO A 172 11.87 -10.20 -9.48
N VAL A 173 10.69 -10.65 -9.90
CA VAL A 173 9.62 -9.84 -10.47
C VAL A 173 9.10 -8.85 -9.42
N MET A 174 8.72 -9.35 -8.26
CA MET A 174 8.19 -8.54 -7.18
C MET A 174 9.21 -7.52 -6.64
N ARG A 175 10.51 -7.84 -6.64
CA ARG A 175 11.57 -6.86 -6.30
C ARG A 175 11.62 -5.67 -7.27
N GLN A 176 11.45 -5.92 -8.58
CA GLN A 176 11.41 -4.84 -9.58
C GLN A 176 10.18 -3.95 -9.38
N ILE A 177 9.03 -4.57 -9.15
CA ILE A 177 7.77 -3.88 -8.86
C ILE A 177 7.89 -3.02 -7.60
N MET A 178 8.48 -3.57 -6.52
CA MET A 178 8.70 -2.82 -5.28
C MET A 178 9.54 -1.56 -5.51
N VAL A 179 10.69 -1.70 -6.19
CA VAL A 179 11.59 -0.57 -6.48
C VAL A 179 10.88 0.50 -7.32
N ARG A 180 10.10 0.11 -8.32
CA ARG A 180 9.33 1.02 -9.17
C ARG A 180 8.26 1.74 -8.36
N SER A 181 7.54 1.01 -7.52
CA SER A 181 6.45 1.53 -6.69
C SER A 181 6.91 2.54 -5.64
N ILE A 182 8.03 2.26 -4.94
CA ILE A 182 8.57 3.15 -3.89
C ILE A 182 8.99 4.51 -4.48
N ARG A 183 9.44 4.56 -5.74
CA ARG A 183 9.88 5.79 -6.40
C ARG A 183 8.74 6.73 -6.79
N ARG A 184 7.52 6.22 -6.91
CA ARG A 184 6.37 7.05 -7.27
C ARG A 184 6.00 7.97 -6.12
N ASP A 185 6.08 9.27 -6.35
CA ASP A 185 5.58 10.31 -5.43
C ASP A 185 4.10 10.52 -5.71
N LEU A 186 3.26 10.34 -4.69
CA LEU A 186 1.80 10.50 -4.81
C LEU A 186 1.29 11.80 -4.16
N ARG A 187 2.17 12.67 -3.72
CA ARG A 187 1.77 13.99 -3.18
C ARG A 187 1.00 14.86 -4.18
N PRO A 188 1.34 14.86 -5.48
CA PRO A 188 0.56 15.61 -6.48
C PRO A 188 -0.87 15.15 -6.65
N GLU A 189 -1.15 13.86 -6.40
CA GLU A 189 -2.47 13.26 -6.53
C GLU A 189 -3.39 13.53 -5.32
N MET A 190 -2.81 13.71 -4.13
CA MET A 190 -3.57 13.86 -2.89
C MET A 190 -4.56 15.03 -2.87
N PRO A 191 -4.25 16.23 -3.43
CA PRO A 191 -5.22 17.32 -3.51
C PRO A 191 -6.43 17.05 -4.40
N LEU A 192 -6.37 16.04 -5.28
CA LEU A 192 -7.45 15.66 -6.18
C LEU A 192 -8.49 14.74 -5.52
N ILE A 193 -8.19 14.21 -4.34
CA ILE A 193 -9.08 13.32 -3.58
C ILE A 193 -10.26 14.13 -3.05
N LYS A 194 -11.48 13.74 -3.44
CA LYS A 194 -12.73 14.38 -3.03
C LYS A 194 -13.43 13.65 -1.89
N ALA A 195 -13.12 12.37 -1.71
CA ALA A 195 -13.75 11.52 -0.71
C ALA A 195 -13.41 11.97 0.72
N PRO A 196 -14.37 11.94 1.66
CA PRO A 196 -14.07 12.02 3.09
C PRO A 196 -12.97 11.02 3.43
N THR A 197 -11.89 11.49 4.09
CA THR A 197 -10.70 10.67 4.31
C THR A 197 -10.35 10.59 5.78
N LEU A 198 -10.12 9.37 6.28
CA LEU A 198 -9.58 9.07 7.60
C LEU A 198 -8.16 8.52 7.48
N LEU A 199 -7.23 9.13 8.17
CA LEU A 199 -5.86 8.67 8.36
C LEU A 199 -5.75 8.05 9.76
N ILE A 200 -5.27 6.80 9.85
CA ILE A 200 -4.98 6.09 11.10
C ILE A 200 -3.49 5.78 11.11
N TRP A 201 -2.81 6.09 12.24
CA TRP A 201 -1.35 6.02 12.25
C TRP A 201 -0.77 5.65 13.60
N GLY A 202 0.29 4.81 13.56
CA GLY A 202 1.14 4.56 14.71
C GLY A 202 2.20 5.66 14.87
N GLU A 203 2.34 6.23 16.09
CA GLU A 203 3.30 7.32 16.32
C GLU A 203 4.76 6.85 16.26
N ASN A 204 5.01 5.56 16.51
CA ASN A 204 6.33 4.93 16.42
C ASN A 204 6.56 4.23 15.06
N ASP A 205 5.73 4.49 14.05
CA ASP A 205 5.93 3.92 12.72
C ASP A 205 7.22 4.46 12.09
N THR A 206 8.15 3.54 11.81
CA THR A 206 9.43 3.83 11.16
C THR A 206 9.43 3.58 9.66
N ALA A 207 8.44 2.84 9.14
CA ALA A 207 8.30 2.54 7.72
C ALA A 207 7.60 3.70 6.98
N THR A 208 6.52 4.21 7.54
CA THR A 208 5.78 5.41 7.10
C THR A 208 5.64 6.37 8.29
N PRO A 209 6.67 7.19 8.58
CA PRO A 209 6.69 8.01 9.80
C PRO A 209 5.53 8.98 9.90
N MET A 210 5.17 9.41 11.12
CA MET A 210 4.12 10.40 11.41
C MET A 210 4.22 11.69 10.58
N ARG A 211 5.44 12.04 10.12
CA ARG A 211 5.64 13.12 9.15
C ARG A 211 4.80 12.92 7.90
N ASP A 212 4.70 11.67 7.42
CA ASP A 212 4.01 11.34 6.18
C ASP A 212 2.49 11.45 6.37
N ALA A 213 1.97 11.01 7.51
CA ALA A 213 0.58 11.23 7.91
C ALA A 213 0.21 12.72 7.93
N ARG A 214 1.06 13.56 8.53
CA ARG A 214 0.86 15.02 8.57
C ARG A 214 0.94 15.69 7.20
N ILE A 215 1.75 15.13 6.26
CA ILE A 215 1.78 15.59 4.87
C ILE A 215 0.47 15.23 4.18
N MET A 216 0.00 14.00 4.31
CA MET A 216 -1.27 13.54 3.75
C MET A 216 -2.44 14.34 4.30
N GLN A 217 -2.49 14.59 5.61
CA GLN A 217 -3.52 15.41 6.25
C GLN A 217 -3.59 16.83 5.67
N ARG A 218 -2.44 17.43 5.33
CA ARG A 218 -2.42 18.77 4.75
C ARG A 218 -2.78 18.79 3.26
N LEU A 219 -2.47 17.71 2.52
CA LEU A 219 -2.65 17.66 1.08
C LEU A 219 -4.03 17.14 0.69
N ILE A 220 -4.60 16.23 1.47
CA ILE A 220 -5.94 15.66 1.20
C ILE A 220 -6.99 16.57 1.83
N PRO A 221 -7.88 17.17 1.04
CA PRO A 221 -8.90 18.09 1.56
C PRO A 221 -9.79 17.42 2.62
N GLY A 222 -9.93 18.05 3.79
CA GLY A 222 -10.79 17.57 4.86
C GLY A 222 -10.34 16.27 5.56
N ALA A 223 -9.11 15.79 5.33
CA ALA A 223 -8.63 14.57 5.96
C ALA A 223 -8.53 14.68 7.48
N GLN A 224 -9.12 13.69 8.16
CA GLN A 224 -9.06 13.53 9.61
C GLN A 224 -7.88 12.61 9.96
N LEU A 225 -7.09 12.97 10.96
CA LEU A 225 -5.97 12.14 11.44
C LEU A 225 -6.24 11.66 12.86
N THR A 226 -6.14 10.35 13.06
CA THR A 226 -6.11 9.68 14.37
C THR A 226 -4.78 8.98 14.51
N SER A 227 -4.02 9.28 15.56
CA SER A 227 -2.74 8.61 15.83
C SER A 227 -2.77 7.89 17.17
N PHE A 228 -1.96 6.83 17.29
CA PHE A 228 -1.89 6.01 18.49
C PHE A 228 -0.47 6.04 19.07
N PRO A 229 -0.29 6.59 20.29
CA PRO A 229 0.98 6.53 20.99
C PRO A 229 1.48 5.09 21.17
N GLY A 230 2.77 4.88 20.95
CA GLY A 230 3.41 3.57 21.12
C GLY A 230 3.21 2.59 19.97
N ALA A 231 2.22 2.78 19.10
CA ALA A 231 1.96 1.90 17.97
C ALA A 231 2.99 2.07 16.84
N GLY A 232 3.33 0.97 16.19
CA GLY A 232 4.21 0.90 15.01
C GLY A 232 3.46 0.89 13.69
N HIS A 233 4.07 0.22 12.68
CA HIS A 233 3.56 0.14 11.30
C HIS A 233 2.28 -0.71 11.13
N TYR A 234 1.87 -1.43 12.14
CA TYR A 234 0.60 -2.16 12.19
C TYR A 234 -0.26 -1.60 13.32
N SER A 235 -0.53 -0.29 13.27
CA SER A 235 -1.23 0.43 14.31
C SER A 235 -2.58 -0.18 14.68
N PHE A 236 -3.25 -0.81 13.72
CA PHE A 236 -4.50 -1.53 13.89
C PHE A 236 -4.38 -2.87 14.66
N LEU A 237 -3.18 -3.47 14.70
CA LEU A 237 -2.89 -4.64 15.52
C LEU A 237 -2.42 -4.24 16.92
N ASP A 238 -1.65 -3.14 17.00
CA ASP A 238 -1.13 -2.62 18.28
C ASP A 238 -2.24 -1.99 19.14
N ASN A 239 -3.25 -1.36 18.47
CA ASN A 239 -4.39 -0.70 19.15
C ASN A 239 -5.74 -1.08 18.48
N PRO A 240 -6.15 -2.36 18.57
CA PRO A 240 -7.31 -2.86 17.84
C PRO A 240 -8.62 -2.17 18.22
N TYR A 241 -8.88 -1.94 19.51
CA TYR A 241 -10.12 -1.32 19.99
C TYR A 241 -10.24 0.15 19.58
N ALA A 242 -9.13 0.91 19.66
CA ALA A 242 -9.14 2.32 19.28
C ALA A 242 -9.28 2.47 17.77
N THR A 243 -8.65 1.59 16.99
CA THR A 243 -8.81 1.52 15.53
C THR A 243 -10.25 1.22 15.14
N GLU A 244 -10.86 0.19 15.77
CA GLU A 244 -12.25 -0.17 15.54
C GLU A 244 -13.19 1.02 15.83
N ALA A 245 -13.00 1.69 16.97
CA ALA A 245 -13.80 2.85 17.33
C ALA A 245 -13.66 4.02 16.34
N ALA A 246 -12.44 4.28 15.85
CA ALA A 246 -12.17 5.32 14.86
C ALA A 246 -12.86 5.01 13.52
N ILE A 247 -12.75 3.78 13.04
CA ILE A 247 -13.38 3.32 11.79
C ILE A 247 -14.90 3.38 11.91
N LYS A 248 -15.49 2.83 12.97
CA LYS A 248 -16.94 2.86 13.19
C LYS A 248 -17.50 4.28 13.22
N ARG A 249 -16.83 5.18 13.95
CA ARG A 249 -17.21 6.60 13.99
C ARG A 249 -17.18 7.23 12.61
N PHE A 250 -16.12 6.98 11.85
CA PHE A 250 -15.94 7.54 10.51
C PHE A 250 -16.96 7.01 9.51
N LEU A 251 -17.25 5.70 9.53
CA LEU A 251 -18.23 5.08 8.63
C LEU A 251 -19.67 5.46 8.96
N ASN A 252 -20.00 5.66 10.25
CA ASN A 252 -21.35 6.02 10.70
C ASN A 252 -21.65 7.51 10.57
N ASN A 253 -20.63 8.38 10.51
CA ASN A 253 -20.88 9.80 10.26
C ASN A 253 -21.46 9.96 8.85
N SER A 254 -22.75 10.28 8.78
CA SER A 254 -23.38 10.69 7.51
C SER A 254 -22.53 11.83 6.93
N ALA A 255 -22.10 11.70 5.67
CA ALA A 255 -21.43 12.82 5.01
C ALA A 255 -22.44 13.98 5.06
N THR A 256 -22.15 14.98 5.89
CA THR A 256 -22.88 16.26 5.83
C THR A 256 -22.69 16.77 4.41
N LYS A 257 -23.77 16.75 3.62
CA LYS A 257 -23.84 17.29 2.27
C LYS A 257 -23.50 18.77 2.27
#